data_978be637e21bff2b4ba1a0fd6e7da3fc
#
_entry.id   978be637e21bff2b4ba1a0fd6e7da3fc
#
_cell.length_a   1.000
_cell.length_b   1.000
_cell.length_c   1.000
_cell.angle_alpha   90.00
_cell.angle_beta   90.00
_cell.angle_gamma   90.00
#
_symmetry.space_group_name_H-M   'P 1'
#
loop_
_entity.id
_entity.type
_entity.pdbx_description
1 polymer ?
#
loop_
_entity_poly.entity_id
_entity_poly.type
_entity_poly.pdbx_seq_one_letter_code
_entity_poly.pdbx_strand_id
1 'polypeptide(L)'
;MSIYGDGQNIRDWLYVEDHVRALYKVVNEGNIGEMYNIGGHKEKTNIEVVNTICEILDEIAPIELKDNKEVNQKKYKIQNSTEFIQSYKDLITFVKDRPGHDLRYAIDATKIKKKINWIPKESFKTGIKKTVVWYLNNFNSYKNIEHNGYQRERLGLLSEKNNEEIL
;
A
#
# COMPACT_ATOMS: atom_id res chain seq x y z
N MET A 1 8.88 4.05 -6.04
CA MET A 1 8.15 3.27 -5.00
C MET A 1 9.09 2.20 -4.46
N SER A 2 9.39 2.22 -3.16
CA SER A 2 10.37 1.30 -2.56
C SER A 2 9.72 0.02 -2.05
N ILE A 3 10.25 -1.14 -2.43
CA ILE A 3 9.81 -2.47 -1.99
C ILE A 3 10.92 -3.07 -1.13
N TYR A 4 10.57 -3.53 0.06
CA TYR A 4 11.49 -4.22 0.96
C TYR A 4 11.79 -5.63 0.47
N GLY A 5 13.06 -6.05 0.50
CA GLY A 5 13.50 -7.35 0.02
C GLY A 5 13.17 -7.55 -1.46
N ASP A 6 12.67 -8.72 -1.79
CA ASP A 6 12.22 -9.10 -3.14
C ASP A 6 10.70 -8.89 -3.35
N GLY A 7 9.99 -8.39 -2.34
CA GLY A 7 8.55 -8.15 -2.39
C GLY A 7 7.69 -9.40 -2.26
N GLN A 8 8.25 -10.55 -1.87
CA GLN A 8 7.51 -11.82 -1.75
C GLN A 8 6.73 -11.97 -0.44
N ASN A 9 6.82 -10.99 0.46
CA ASN A 9 6.04 -11.01 1.70
C ASN A 9 4.54 -11.00 1.39
N ILE A 10 3.81 -11.93 1.99
CA ILE A 10 2.38 -12.15 1.75
C ILE A 10 1.56 -11.47 2.84
N ARG A 11 0.47 -10.80 2.44
CA ARG A 11 -0.52 -10.19 3.35
C ARG A 11 -1.93 -10.50 2.88
N ASP A 12 -2.87 -10.58 3.83
CA ASP A 12 -4.29 -10.65 3.52
C ASP A 12 -4.84 -9.22 3.36
N TRP A 13 -5.42 -8.96 2.20
CA TRP A 13 -5.89 -7.63 1.82
C TRP A 13 -7.40 -7.53 1.91
N LEU A 14 -7.85 -6.50 2.62
CA LEU A 14 -9.26 -6.21 2.83
C LEU A 14 -9.55 -4.73 2.52
N TYR A 15 -10.60 -4.48 1.75
CA TYR A 15 -11.03 -3.11 1.46
C TYR A 15 -11.59 -2.45 2.73
N VAL A 16 -11.23 -1.17 2.93
CA VAL A 16 -11.51 -0.46 4.19
C VAL A 16 -12.99 -0.42 4.56
N GLU A 17 -13.91 -0.21 3.60
CA GLU A 17 -15.35 -0.20 3.88
C GLU A 17 -15.86 -1.59 4.27
N ASP A 18 -15.29 -2.65 3.72
CA ASP A 18 -15.59 -4.02 4.16
C ASP A 18 -15.18 -4.23 5.61
N HIS A 19 -13.99 -3.73 6.00
CA HIS A 19 -13.53 -3.78 7.38
C HIS A 19 -14.48 -3.01 8.33
N VAL A 20 -14.86 -1.79 7.97
CA VAL A 20 -15.80 -0.98 8.77
C VAL A 20 -17.14 -1.68 8.92
N ARG A 21 -17.67 -2.28 7.85
CA ARG A 21 -18.92 -3.07 7.90
C ARG A 21 -18.79 -4.30 8.80
N ALA A 22 -17.61 -4.94 8.84
CA ALA A 22 -17.36 -6.04 9.77
C ALA A 22 -17.42 -5.57 11.21
N LEU A 23 -16.72 -4.47 11.53
CA LEU A 23 -16.73 -3.88 12.88
C LEU A 23 -18.14 -3.53 13.34
N TYR A 24 -18.90 -2.82 12.49
CA TYR A 24 -20.28 -2.47 12.78
C TYR A 24 -21.15 -3.71 13.05
N LYS A 25 -20.96 -4.75 12.23
CA LYS A 25 -21.73 -6.00 12.39
C LYS A 25 -21.34 -6.74 13.67
N VAL A 26 -20.06 -6.78 14.03
CA VAL A 26 -19.60 -7.40 15.29
C VAL A 26 -20.20 -6.67 16.49
N VAL A 27 -20.25 -5.34 16.48
CA VAL A 27 -20.84 -4.56 17.59
C VAL A 27 -22.34 -4.85 17.76
N ASN A 28 -23.08 -5.04 16.68
CA ASN A 28 -24.53 -5.21 16.74
C ASN A 28 -24.99 -6.69 16.89
N GLU A 29 -24.21 -7.62 16.34
CA GLU A 29 -24.63 -9.04 16.23
C GLU A 29 -23.64 -10.03 16.88
N GLY A 30 -22.47 -9.54 17.31
CA GLY A 30 -21.46 -10.39 17.97
C GLY A 30 -21.86 -10.77 19.38
N ASN A 31 -21.44 -11.96 19.82
CA ASN A 31 -21.62 -12.37 21.20
C ASN A 31 -20.66 -11.62 22.13
N ILE A 32 -21.16 -11.15 23.25
CA ILE A 32 -20.36 -10.46 24.28
C ILE A 32 -19.24 -11.37 24.79
N GLY A 33 -18.02 -10.85 24.86
CA GLY A 33 -16.84 -11.59 25.32
C GLY A 33 -16.19 -12.47 24.25
N GLU A 34 -16.72 -12.54 23.03
CA GLU A 34 -16.09 -13.30 21.94
C GLU A 34 -15.20 -12.41 21.04
N MET A 35 -14.13 -13.02 20.54
CA MET A 35 -13.23 -12.41 19.55
C MET A 35 -13.60 -12.88 18.14
N TYR A 36 -13.51 -11.94 17.18
CA TYR A 36 -13.76 -12.20 15.77
C TYR A 36 -12.57 -11.71 14.92
N ASN A 37 -11.94 -12.63 14.20
CA ASN A 37 -10.97 -12.26 13.19
C ASN A 37 -11.69 -11.70 11.96
N ILE A 38 -11.18 -10.58 11.43
CA ILE A 38 -11.68 -9.93 10.22
C ILE A 38 -10.59 -10.00 9.17
N GLY A 39 -10.84 -10.69 8.06
CA GLY A 39 -9.88 -10.87 6.97
C GLY A 39 -10.57 -10.98 5.63
N GLY A 40 -9.79 -10.73 4.56
CA GLY A 40 -10.29 -10.70 3.19
C GLY A 40 -10.26 -12.04 2.49
N HIS A 41 -9.52 -13.01 2.99
CA HIS A 41 -9.14 -14.24 2.27
C HIS A 41 -8.53 -13.92 0.90
N LYS A 42 -7.77 -12.83 0.79
CA LYS A 42 -7.17 -12.31 -0.44
C LYS A 42 -5.68 -12.10 -0.24
N GLU A 43 -4.98 -13.20 -0.06
CA GLU A 43 -3.54 -13.19 0.09
C GLU A 43 -2.87 -12.76 -1.21
N LYS A 44 -1.98 -11.77 -1.11
CA LYS A 44 -1.16 -11.25 -2.19
C LYS A 44 0.23 -10.93 -1.70
N THR A 45 1.22 -11.13 -2.55
CA THR A 45 2.57 -10.65 -2.31
C THR A 45 2.63 -9.12 -2.45
N ASN A 46 3.58 -8.49 -1.76
CA ASN A 46 3.78 -7.04 -1.88
C ASN A 46 4.04 -6.64 -3.34
N ILE A 47 4.81 -7.43 -4.09
CA ILE A 47 5.10 -7.12 -5.51
C ILE A 47 3.85 -7.23 -6.38
N GLU A 48 2.94 -8.21 -6.13
CA GLU A 48 1.66 -8.30 -6.86
C GLU A 48 0.79 -7.06 -6.61
N VAL A 49 0.74 -6.59 -5.36
CA VAL A 49 -0.03 -5.39 -4.99
C VAL A 49 0.52 -4.16 -5.67
N VAL A 50 1.84 -3.95 -5.63
CA VAL A 50 2.50 -2.81 -6.25
C VAL A 50 2.30 -2.82 -7.76
N ASN A 51 2.48 -3.97 -8.43
CA ASN A 51 2.22 -4.11 -9.86
C ASN A 51 0.76 -3.77 -10.20
N THR A 52 -0.20 -4.25 -9.41
CA THR A 52 -1.63 -3.95 -9.61
C THR A 52 -1.91 -2.44 -9.49
N ILE A 53 -1.29 -1.76 -8.51
CA ILE A 53 -1.43 -0.30 -8.36
C ILE A 53 -0.84 0.41 -9.59
N CYS A 54 0.35 0.02 -10.05
CA CYS A 54 0.98 0.60 -11.24
C CYS A 54 0.10 0.42 -12.48
N GLU A 55 -0.44 -0.78 -12.71
CA GLU A 55 -1.34 -1.06 -13.82
C GLU A 55 -2.62 -0.21 -13.78
N ILE A 56 -3.21 -0.04 -12.60
CA ILE A 56 -4.38 0.82 -12.44
C ILE A 56 -4.02 2.28 -12.73
N LEU A 57 -2.87 2.76 -12.24
CA LEU A 57 -2.41 4.13 -12.49
C LEU A 57 -2.12 4.36 -13.97
N ASP A 58 -1.46 3.41 -14.65
CA ASP A 58 -1.21 3.49 -16.09
C ASP A 58 -2.53 3.55 -16.90
N GLU A 59 -3.60 2.85 -16.41
CA GLU A 59 -4.94 2.88 -17.04
C GLU A 59 -5.67 4.22 -16.85
N ILE A 60 -5.70 4.75 -15.61
CA ILE A 60 -6.60 5.85 -15.26
C ILE A 60 -5.93 7.22 -15.10
N ALA A 61 -4.62 7.25 -14.93
CA ALA A 61 -3.81 8.46 -14.80
C ALA A 61 -2.44 8.25 -15.46
N PRO A 62 -2.39 7.96 -16.77
CA PRO A 62 -1.15 7.63 -17.46
C PRO A 62 -0.12 8.75 -17.33
N ILE A 63 1.16 8.38 -17.31
CA ILE A 63 2.26 9.35 -17.31
C ILE A 63 2.23 10.09 -18.63
N GLU A 64 1.77 11.35 -18.62
CA GLU A 64 1.80 12.19 -19.80
C GLU A 64 3.25 12.59 -20.11
N LEU A 65 3.82 12.00 -21.13
CA LEU A 65 5.05 12.48 -21.76
C LEU A 65 4.67 13.71 -22.60
N LYS A 66 4.55 14.89 -21.97
CA LYS A 66 4.34 16.13 -22.73
C LYS A 66 5.59 16.40 -23.56
N ASP A 67 5.38 16.64 -24.86
CA ASP A 67 6.41 16.91 -25.89
C ASP A 67 7.29 18.16 -25.65
N ASN A 68 7.21 18.79 -24.49
CA ASN A 68 8.08 19.90 -24.11
C ASN A 68 9.43 19.37 -23.62
N LYS A 69 10.32 19.21 -24.57
CA LYS A 69 11.66 18.60 -24.46
C LYS A 69 12.56 19.13 -23.33
N GLU A 70 12.28 20.27 -22.72
CA GLU A 70 13.21 20.85 -21.75
C GLU A 70 12.76 20.79 -20.28
N VAL A 71 11.46 20.82 -20.00
CA VAL A 71 10.97 20.92 -18.60
C VAL A 71 10.68 19.56 -18.00
N ASN A 72 10.26 18.58 -18.78
CA ASN A 72 9.80 17.29 -18.29
C ASN A 72 10.89 16.22 -18.19
N GLN A 73 12.00 16.36 -18.94
CA GLN A 73 13.12 15.40 -18.89
C GLN A 73 13.77 15.31 -17.50
N LYS A 74 13.79 16.40 -16.73
CA LYS A 74 14.33 16.40 -15.35
C LYS A 74 13.39 15.79 -14.32
N LYS A 75 12.06 15.80 -14.57
CA LYS A 75 11.05 15.41 -13.57
C LYS A 75 10.77 13.90 -13.56
N TYR A 76 10.97 13.22 -14.69
CA TYR A 76 10.64 11.81 -14.85
C TYR A 76 11.82 10.93 -15.29
N LYS A 77 13.05 11.43 -15.12
CA LYS A 77 14.26 10.64 -15.39
C LYS A 77 14.61 9.80 -14.18
N ILE A 78 14.83 8.51 -14.38
CA ILE A 78 15.37 7.65 -13.33
C ILE A 78 16.77 8.17 -12.97
N GLN A 79 17.05 8.42 -11.68
CA GLN A 79 18.36 8.89 -11.24
C GLN A 79 19.46 7.97 -11.79
N ASN A 80 20.42 8.56 -12.52
CA ASN A 80 21.56 7.87 -13.13
C ASN A 80 21.26 6.95 -14.33
N SER A 81 20.10 7.05 -14.98
CA SER A 81 19.83 6.33 -16.22
C SER A 81 19.49 7.28 -17.39
N THR A 82 19.71 6.81 -18.61
CA THR A 82 19.27 7.48 -19.85
C THR A 82 17.85 7.09 -20.24
N GLU A 83 17.22 6.19 -19.47
CA GLU A 83 15.90 5.66 -19.77
C GLU A 83 14.80 6.62 -19.30
N PHE A 84 13.76 6.73 -20.12
CA PHE A 84 12.55 7.51 -19.80
C PHE A 84 11.53 6.63 -19.11
N ILE A 85 10.85 7.20 -18.11
CA ILE A 85 9.73 6.53 -17.43
C ILE A 85 8.55 6.45 -18.39
N GLN A 86 8.12 5.24 -18.72
CA GLN A 86 6.96 4.98 -19.58
C GLN A 86 5.76 4.45 -18.80
N SER A 87 6.02 3.78 -17.68
CA SER A 87 5.02 3.18 -16.80
C SER A 87 5.33 3.48 -15.34
N TYR A 88 4.32 3.47 -14.50
CA TYR A 88 4.54 3.55 -13.05
C TYR A 88 5.38 2.37 -12.51
N LYS A 89 5.46 1.25 -13.24
CA LYS A 89 6.34 0.12 -12.90
C LYS A 89 7.81 0.49 -12.94
N ASP A 90 8.21 1.42 -13.80
CA ASP A 90 9.59 1.91 -13.90
C ASP A 90 10.04 2.67 -12.65
N LEU A 91 9.09 3.08 -11.79
CA LEU A 91 9.34 3.72 -10.51
C LEU A 91 9.55 2.73 -9.35
N ILE A 92 9.48 1.43 -9.61
CA ILE A 92 9.69 0.41 -8.59
C ILE A 92 11.18 0.29 -8.30
N THR A 93 11.53 0.37 -7.01
CA THR A 93 12.90 0.16 -6.53
C THR A 93 12.89 -0.84 -5.38
N PHE A 94 13.84 -1.76 -5.40
CA PHE A 94 14.01 -2.72 -4.31
C PHE A 94 15.03 -2.19 -3.31
N VAL A 95 14.70 -2.28 -2.03
CA VAL A 95 15.58 -1.85 -0.93
C VAL A 95 15.86 -3.03 0.00
N LYS A 96 16.97 -2.95 0.75
CA LYS A 96 17.32 -3.98 1.73
C LYS A 96 16.14 -4.25 2.66
N ASP A 97 15.86 -5.52 2.90
CA ASP A 97 14.76 -5.91 3.79
C ASP A 97 15.03 -5.50 5.24
N ARG A 98 13.96 -5.30 6.00
CA ARG A 98 14.05 -4.98 7.43
C ARG A 98 14.31 -6.25 8.24
N PRO A 99 15.05 -6.17 9.36
CA PRO A 99 15.19 -7.30 10.27
C PRO A 99 13.84 -7.78 10.80
N GLY A 100 13.65 -9.11 10.89
CA GLY A 100 12.43 -9.70 11.44
C GLY A 100 11.18 -9.46 10.57
N HIS A 101 11.32 -9.26 9.26
CA HIS A 101 10.19 -9.09 8.38
C HIS A 101 9.48 -10.42 8.14
N ASP A 102 8.28 -10.57 8.70
CA ASP A 102 7.49 -11.78 8.53
C ASP A 102 7.15 -12.06 7.07
N LEU A 103 7.39 -13.30 6.65
CA LEU A 103 7.13 -13.72 5.28
C LEU A 103 5.63 -13.70 4.96
N ARG A 104 4.78 -14.16 5.90
CA ARG A 104 3.34 -14.29 5.62
C ARG A 104 2.49 -13.95 6.84
N TYR A 105 1.49 -13.10 6.62
CA TYR A 105 0.35 -12.90 7.51
C TYR A 105 -0.93 -13.34 6.81
N ALA A 106 -1.64 -14.29 7.41
CA ALA A 106 -2.94 -14.74 6.96
C ALA A 106 -3.88 -14.85 8.15
N ILE A 107 -5.15 -14.57 7.91
CA ILE A 107 -6.19 -14.56 8.93
C ILE A 107 -7.31 -15.53 8.55
N ASP A 108 -7.68 -16.41 9.49
CA ASP A 108 -8.88 -17.21 9.36
C ASP A 108 -10.12 -16.43 9.85
N ALA A 109 -10.90 -15.93 8.91
CA ALA A 109 -12.17 -15.24 9.16
C ALA A 109 -13.41 -16.15 9.12
N THR A 110 -13.23 -17.47 9.24
CA THR A 110 -14.35 -18.44 9.17
C THR A 110 -15.38 -18.22 10.28
N LYS A 111 -14.94 -17.85 11.47
CA LYS A 111 -15.84 -17.63 12.62
C LYS A 111 -16.83 -16.49 12.36
N ILE A 112 -16.35 -15.33 11.89
CA ILE A 112 -17.22 -14.17 11.63
C ILE A 112 -18.26 -14.50 10.54
N LYS A 113 -17.85 -15.24 9.49
CA LYS A 113 -18.77 -15.74 8.47
C LYS A 113 -19.85 -16.66 9.06
N LYS A 114 -19.45 -17.64 9.85
CA LYS A 114 -20.38 -18.65 10.41
C LYS A 114 -21.33 -18.08 11.47
N LYS A 115 -20.83 -17.17 12.34
CA LYS A 115 -21.58 -16.69 13.49
C LYS A 115 -22.49 -15.52 13.19
N ILE A 116 -22.03 -14.58 12.37
CA ILE A 116 -22.76 -13.36 12.06
C ILE A 116 -22.90 -13.09 10.56
N ASN A 117 -22.67 -14.12 9.74
CA ASN A 117 -22.87 -14.09 8.27
C ASN A 117 -22.24 -12.86 7.59
N TRP A 118 -21.00 -12.52 8.00
CA TRP A 118 -20.27 -11.45 7.34
C TRP A 118 -19.26 -12.02 6.36
N ILE A 119 -19.21 -11.42 5.16
CA ILE A 119 -18.21 -11.65 4.11
C ILE A 119 -17.83 -10.32 3.46
N PRO A 120 -16.59 -10.19 2.93
CA PRO A 120 -16.22 -9.04 2.12
C PRO A 120 -17.07 -8.93 0.88
N LYS A 121 -17.49 -7.73 0.50
CA LYS A 121 -18.21 -7.44 -0.75
C LYS A 121 -17.25 -7.21 -1.92
N GLU A 122 -16.11 -6.58 -1.64
CA GLU A 122 -15.14 -6.25 -2.66
C GLU A 122 -14.16 -7.39 -2.89
N SER A 123 -13.78 -7.60 -4.15
CA SER A 123 -12.60 -8.39 -4.50
C SER A 123 -11.32 -7.58 -4.26
N PHE A 124 -10.15 -8.22 -4.27
CA PHE A 124 -8.88 -7.48 -4.23
C PHE A 124 -8.81 -6.43 -5.35
N LYS A 125 -9.13 -6.82 -6.58
CA LYS A 125 -9.04 -5.94 -7.75
C LYS A 125 -9.99 -4.74 -7.68
N THR A 126 -11.23 -4.95 -7.24
CA THR A 126 -12.21 -3.86 -7.12
C THR A 126 -11.89 -2.94 -5.95
N GLY A 127 -11.48 -3.47 -4.81
CA GLY A 127 -11.10 -2.70 -3.63
C GLY A 127 -9.86 -1.84 -3.86
N ILE A 128 -8.80 -2.41 -4.47
CA ILE A 128 -7.58 -1.64 -4.76
C ILE A 128 -7.83 -0.53 -5.78
N LYS A 129 -8.66 -0.79 -6.83
CA LYS A 129 -9.04 0.25 -7.81
C LYS A 129 -9.79 1.40 -7.14
N LYS A 130 -10.77 1.13 -6.26
CA LYS A 130 -11.47 2.13 -5.48
C LYS A 130 -10.52 2.95 -4.61
N THR A 131 -9.56 2.30 -3.97
CA THR A 131 -8.54 2.95 -3.14
C THR A 131 -7.68 3.90 -3.97
N VAL A 132 -7.17 3.47 -5.12
CA VAL A 132 -6.36 4.33 -6.01
C VAL A 132 -7.17 5.54 -6.49
N VAL A 133 -8.41 5.33 -6.95
CA VAL A 133 -9.30 6.43 -7.38
C VAL A 133 -9.54 7.41 -6.24
N TRP A 134 -9.76 6.92 -5.01
CA TRP A 134 -9.94 7.79 -3.86
C TRP A 134 -8.73 8.68 -3.61
N TYR A 135 -7.51 8.11 -3.63
CA TYR A 135 -6.28 8.89 -3.46
C TYR A 135 -6.08 9.93 -4.55
N LEU A 136 -6.36 9.59 -5.81
CA LEU A 136 -6.26 10.54 -6.91
C LEU A 136 -7.23 11.72 -6.74
N ASN A 137 -8.47 11.45 -6.33
CA ASN A 137 -9.50 12.48 -6.13
C ASN A 137 -9.23 13.35 -4.87
N ASN A 138 -8.49 12.85 -3.89
CA ASN A 138 -8.21 13.54 -2.63
C ASN A 138 -6.73 13.96 -2.50
N PHE A 139 -6.01 14.08 -3.60
CA PHE A 139 -4.58 14.33 -3.63
C PHE A 139 -4.15 15.62 -2.89
N ASN A 140 -4.94 16.68 -2.97
CA ASN A 140 -4.64 17.94 -2.27
C ASN A 140 -4.73 17.83 -0.74
N SER A 141 -5.68 17.05 -0.23
CA SER A 141 -5.80 16.77 1.21
C SER A 141 -4.59 15.99 1.73
N TYR A 142 -4.07 15.09 0.92
CA TYR A 142 -2.90 14.29 1.23
C TYR A 142 -1.60 15.11 1.23
N LYS A 143 -1.42 16.05 0.30
CA LYS A 143 -0.27 16.96 0.26
C LYS A 143 -0.07 17.75 1.55
N ASN A 144 -1.14 18.15 2.20
CA ASN A 144 -1.06 18.90 3.45
C ASN A 144 -0.45 18.07 4.59
N ILE A 145 -0.56 16.74 4.56
CA ILE A 145 0.05 15.86 5.56
C ILE A 145 1.57 15.81 5.38
N GLU A 146 2.08 15.82 4.14
CA GLU A 146 3.52 15.86 3.85
C GLU A 146 4.15 17.19 4.28
N HIS A 147 3.44 18.32 4.12
CA HIS A 147 3.92 19.63 4.55
C HIS A 147 4.05 19.77 6.08
N ASN A 148 3.35 18.95 6.86
CA ASN A 148 3.37 18.97 8.32
C ASN A 148 4.51 18.14 8.96
N GLY A 149 5.57 17.85 8.22
CA GLY A 149 6.83 17.31 8.77
C GLY A 149 7.05 15.81 8.59
N TYR A 150 6.15 15.07 7.92
CA TYR A 150 6.42 13.68 7.58
C TYR A 150 7.33 13.59 6.34
N GLN A 151 8.61 13.24 6.55
CA GLN A 151 9.62 13.20 5.48
C GLN A 151 9.75 11.83 4.80
N ARG A 152 8.81 10.91 4.98
CA ARG A 152 8.86 9.53 4.47
C ARG A 152 10.11 8.77 4.90
N GLU A 153 10.59 9.02 6.09
CA GLU A 153 11.75 8.35 6.63
C GLU A 153 11.53 6.83 6.73
N ARG A 154 12.58 6.09 6.48
CA ARG A 154 12.53 4.62 6.59
C ARG A 154 12.35 4.23 8.05
N LEU A 155 11.22 3.64 8.39
CA LEU A 155 10.95 3.15 9.74
C LEU A 155 11.90 2.00 10.11
N GLY A 156 12.37 2.00 11.36
CA GLY A 156 13.19 0.91 11.91
C GLY A 156 14.70 1.01 11.66
N LEU A 157 15.19 2.11 11.09
CA LEU A 157 16.61 2.46 11.14
C LEU A 157 16.82 3.41 12.31
N LEU A 158 17.66 3.02 13.28
CA LEU A 158 18.25 3.97 14.21
C LEU A 158 19.10 4.92 13.37
N SER A 159 18.90 6.23 13.50
CA SER A 159 19.77 7.21 12.85
C SER A 159 21.18 7.01 13.40
N GLU A 160 22.14 6.71 12.53
CA GLU A 160 23.58 6.65 12.88
C GLU A 160 24.15 8.00 13.39
N LYS A 161 23.31 9.01 13.54
CA LYS A 161 23.70 10.38 13.89
C LYS A 161 23.94 10.66 15.39
N ASN A 162 23.73 9.69 16.29
CA ASN A 162 23.86 9.95 17.73
C ASN A 162 25.09 9.32 18.40
N ASN A 163 26.12 8.88 17.65
CA ASN A 163 27.31 8.28 18.25
C ASN A 163 28.58 9.16 18.18
N GLU A 164 28.51 10.43 17.79
CA GLU A 164 29.70 11.31 17.75
C GLU A 164 29.76 12.37 18.86
N GLU A 165 28.84 12.39 19.82
CA GLU A 165 28.88 13.37 20.93
C GLU A 165 29.01 12.74 22.33
N ILE A 166 29.58 11.54 22.47
CA ILE A 166 30.00 11.03 23.78
C ILE A 166 31.42 10.46 23.64
N LEU A 167 32.41 11.33 23.57
CA LEU A 167 33.81 11.11 24.03
C LEU A 167 34.41 12.44 24.46
#